data_ab0369cb8e5c6f7b3491cb59a3245e53
#
_entry.id   ab0369cb8e5c6f7b3491cb59a3245e53
#
_cell.length_a   1.000
_cell.length_b   1.000
_cell.length_c   1.000
_cell.angle_alpha   90.00
_cell.angle_beta   90.00
_cell.angle_gamma   90.00
#
_symmetry.space_group_name_H-M   'P 1'
#
loop_
_entity.id
_entity.type
_entity.pdbx_description
1 polymer ?
#
loop_
_entity_poly.entity_id
_entity_poly.type
_entity_poly.pdbx_seq_one_letter_code
_entity_poly.pdbx_strand_id
1 'polypeptide(L)'
;METMAGEAPVACQLFGAKEDELAFAAREASALKCGDCPRFFELNLNAGCPMPRIMRSGAGAKLVANPDLVYRLLKAMVDNTALPVTLKTRLGPRIGEKTIFELADAAERAGAKGLIVHARYTSQMHSGNIDLDTLAEVVSRTRLPVTGNGSVTTAEDVEAMSKTGVAAIMIGRAALKNPAIFASLRGTVPALAPSEMAARHLGYLIEFRKMLVEKYPNDHILDEDTFVALKARTNLFRYFSGVPGAAALRKRFNAIRTVAELRDNMI
;
A
#
# COMPACT_ATOMS: atom_id res chain seq x y z
N MET A 1 -11.68 -10.43 1.09
CA MET A 1 -10.41 -9.88 1.64
C MET A 1 -10.22 -10.45 3.04
N GLU A 2 -9.17 -11.23 3.25
CA GLU A 2 -8.86 -11.85 4.52
C GLU A 2 -7.60 -11.25 5.14
N THR A 3 -7.57 -11.18 6.49
CA THR A 3 -6.44 -10.75 7.31
C THR A 3 -6.20 -11.80 8.38
N MET A 4 -4.97 -11.96 8.83
CA MET A 4 -4.63 -12.82 9.95
C MET A 4 -4.74 -12.08 11.29
N ALA A 5 -4.92 -12.82 12.36
CA ALA A 5 -4.82 -12.28 13.70
C ALA A 5 -3.43 -11.63 13.89
N GLY A 6 -3.40 -10.42 14.40
CA GLY A 6 -2.15 -9.64 14.59
C GLY A 6 -1.74 -8.75 13.41
N GLU A 7 -2.44 -8.77 12.28
CA GLU A 7 -2.19 -7.80 11.19
C GLU A 7 -2.80 -6.41 11.44
N ALA A 8 -3.69 -6.28 12.40
CA ALA A 8 -4.30 -4.99 12.72
C ALA A 8 -3.25 -3.97 13.24
N PRO A 9 -3.43 -2.67 12.91
CA PRO A 9 -4.53 -2.10 12.11
C PRO A 9 -4.31 -2.23 10.59
N VAL A 10 -5.36 -2.56 9.85
CA VAL A 10 -5.32 -2.70 8.37
C VAL A 10 -6.25 -1.69 7.71
N ALA A 11 -5.76 -0.95 6.72
CA ALA A 11 -6.56 -0.07 5.88
C ALA A 11 -7.03 -0.81 4.62
N CYS A 12 -8.27 -0.55 4.19
CA CYS A 12 -8.78 -1.04 2.90
C CYS A 12 -8.64 0.05 1.84
N GLN A 13 -7.82 -0.18 0.81
CA GLN A 13 -7.70 0.75 -0.30
C GLN A 13 -8.62 0.37 -1.45
N LEU A 14 -9.48 1.32 -1.84
CA LEU A 14 -10.40 1.21 -2.95
C LEU A 14 -9.91 2.05 -4.14
N PHE A 15 -10.22 1.62 -5.36
CA PHE A 15 -10.02 2.41 -6.56
C PHE A 15 -11.24 2.31 -7.47
N GLY A 16 -11.60 3.40 -8.10
CA GLY A 16 -12.75 3.51 -9.00
C GLY A 16 -12.87 4.93 -9.52
N ALA A 17 -13.79 5.14 -10.45
CA ALA A 17 -14.09 6.43 -11.03
C ALA A 17 -15.61 6.71 -11.07
N LYS A 18 -16.43 5.87 -10.41
CA LYS A 18 -17.87 6.03 -10.31
C LYS A 18 -18.30 6.09 -8.84
N GLU A 19 -19.18 7.01 -8.55
CA GLU A 19 -19.66 7.34 -7.21
C GLU A 19 -20.45 6.18 -6.60
N ASP A 20 -21.35 5.57 -7.37
CA ASP A 20 -22.19 4.43 -6.96
C ASP A 20 -21.36 3.18 -6.64
N GLU A 21 -20.35 2.86 -7.46
CA GLU A 21 -19.46 1.74 -7.24
C GLU A 21 -18.65 1.92 -5.94
N LEU A 22 -18.14 3.14 -5.67
CA LEU A 22 -17.35 3.41 -4.45
C LEU A 22 -18.24 3.51 -3.21
N ALA A 23 -19.47 4.03 -3.32
CA ALA A 23 -20.45 3.99 -2.25
C ALA A 23 -20.79 2.55 -1.84
N PHE A 24 -21.06 1.68 -2.83
CA PHE A 24 -21.29 0.26 -2.60
C PHE A 24 -20.07 -0.41 -1.93
N ALA A 25 -18.87 -0.22 -2.51
CA ALA A 25 -17.66 -0.81 -1.99
C ALA A 25 -17.33 -0.35 -0.55
N ALA A 26 -17.62 0.92 -0.23
CA ALA A 26 -17.43 1.46 1.11
C ALA A 26 -18.36 0.79 2.14
N ARG A 27 -19.65 0.58 1.81
CA ARG A 27 -20.59 -0.16 2.67
C ARG A 27 -20.13 -1.60 2.90
N GLU A 28 -19.82 -2.33 1.82
CA GLU A 28 -19.39 -3.72 1.89
C GLU A 28 -18.10 -3.90 2.70
N ALA A 29 -17.09 -3.05 2.44
CA ALA A 29 -15.84 -3.11 3.19
C ALA A 29 -16.03 -2.80 4.68
N SER A 30 -16.93 -1.86 5.02
CA SER A 30 -17.23 -1.48 6.40
C SER A 30 -17.99 -2.56 7.16
N ALA A 31 -18.79 -3.37 6.47
CA ALA A 31 -19.53 -4.47 7.06
C ALA A 31 -18.67 -5.68 7.42
N LEU A 32 -17.45 -5.76 6.86
CA LEU A 32 -16.53 -6.88 7.15
C LEU A 32 -16.02 -6.81 8.59
N LYS A 33 -16.08 -7.95 9.28
CA LYS A 33 -15.66 -8.11 10.67
C LYS A 33 -14.45 -9.04 10.81
N CYS A 34 -13.71 -8.81 11.89
CA CYS A 34 -12.70 -9.71 12.41
C CYS A 34 -13.01 -9.90 13.91
N GLY A 35 -13.69 -11.01 14.26
CA GLY A 35 -14.37 -11.12 15.55
C GLY A 35 -15.47 -10.07 15.68
N ASP A 36 -15.54 -9.39 16.79
CA ASP A 36 -16.54 -8.34 17.08
C ASP A 36 -16.14 -6.95 16.54
N CYS A 37 -14.91 -6.78 16.07
CA CYS A 37 -14.38 -5.50 15.59
C CYS A 37 -14.51 -5.36 14.08
N PRO A 38 -14.55 -4.12 13.53
CA PRO A 38 -14.36 -3.88 12.11
C PRO A 38 -13.04 -4.48 11.64
N ARG A 39 -13.03 -5.12 10.45
CA ARG A 39 -11.81 -5.68 9.85
C ARG A 39 -10.79 -4.59 9.48
N PHE A 40 -11.29 -3.46 9.04
CA PHE A 40 -10.47 -2.33 8.62
C PHE A 40 -10.65 -1.17 9.59
N PHE A 41 -9.55 -0.44 9.85
CA PHE A 41 -9.60 0.77 10.67
C PHE A 41 -9.90 2.02 9.84
N GLU A 42 -9.65 1.98 8.52
CA GLU A 42 -9.97 3.05 7.58
C GLU A 42 -10.23 2.53 6.17
N LEU A 43 -10.92 3.32 5.36
CA LEU A 43 -11.01 3.17 3.91
C LEU A 43 -10.18 4.25 3.23
N ASN A 44 -9.46 3.88 2.17
CA ASN A 44 -8.61 4.80 1.45
C ASN A 44 -8.97 4.85 -0.03
N LEU A 45 -9.18 6.05 -0.60
CA LEU A 45 -9.34 6.23 -2.05
C LEU A 45 -7.97 6.31 -2.71
N ASN A 46 -7.72 5.46 -3.70
CA ASN A 46 -6.52 5.51 -4.53
C ASN A 46 -6.69 6.50 -5.68
N ALA A 47 -6.07 7.66 -5.57
CA ALA A 47 -5.92 8.64 -6.63
C ALA A 47 -4.44 8.86 -7.03
N GLY A 48 -3.59 7.83 -6.90
CA GLY A 48 -2.14 7.99 -7.14
C GLY A 48 -1.48 6.88 -7.95
N CYS A 49 -2.17 5.76 -8.25
CA CYS A 49 -1.59 4.63 -9.00
C CYS A 49 -1.44 4.99 -10.49
N PRO A 50 -0.21 5.05 -11.03
CA PRO A 50 0.02 5.46 -12.41
C PRO A 50 -0.03 4.31 -13.42
N MET A 51 -0.46 3.11 -12.99
CA MET A 51 -0.50 1.93 -13.87
C MET A 51 -1.49 2.13 -15.03
N PRO A 52 -1.08 1.89 -16.29
CA PRO A 52 -1.93 2.15 -17.47
C PRO A 52 -3.29 1.45 -17.41
N ARG A 53 -3.36 0.23 -16.88
CA ARG A 53 -4.63 -0.51 -16.75
C ARG A 53 -5.63 0.22 -15.83
N ILE A 54 -5.16 0.77 -14.70
CA ILE A 54 -5.99 1.52 -13.75
C ILE A 54 -6.35 2.89 -14.32
N MET A 55 -5.40 3.58 -14.94
CA MET A 55 -5.67 4.90 -15.54
C MET A 55 -6.68 4.82 -16.69
N ARG A 56 -6.70 3.73 -17.47
CA ARG A 56 -7.69 3.51 -18.53
C ARG A 56 -9.13 3.37 -18.01
N SER A 57 -9.32 2.88 -16.78
CA SER A 57 -10.65 2.87 -16.14
C SER A 57 -11.08 4.22 -15.54
N GLY A 58 -10.28 5.28 -15.72
CA GLY A 58 -10.54 6.60 -15.14
C GLY A 58 -10.06 6.76 -13.70
N ALA A 59 -9.58 5.68 -13.07
CA ALA A 59 -9.19 5.63 -11.66
C ALA A 59 -7.68 5.90 -11.43
N GLY A 60 -7.27 5.82 -10.17
CA GLY A 60 -5.86 5.98 -9.79
C GLY A 60 -5.33 7.38 -10.12
N ALA A 61 -4.12 7.46 -10.67
CA ALA A 61 -3.50 8.75 -10.98
C ALA A 61 -4.20 9.55 -12.09
N LYS A 62 -5.18 8.97 -12.79
CA LYS A 62 -6.05 9.71 -13.72
C LYS A 62 -6.90 10.75 -12.98
N LEU A 63 -7.29 10.46 -11.74
CA LEU A 63 -8.09 11.34 -10.88
C LEU A 63 -7.34 12.61 -10.46
N VAL A 64 -6.01 12.60 -10.47
CA VAL A 64 -5.19 13.75 -10.03
C VAL A 64 -5.51 15.04 -10.82
N ALA A 65 -5.92 14.90 -12.08
CA ALA A 65 -6.30 16.02 -12.94
C ALA A 65 -7.76 16.50 -12.76
N ASN A 66 -8.54 15.87 -11.86
CA ASN A 66 -9.96 16.20 -11.68
C ASN A 66 -10.37 16.25 -10.20
N PRO A 67 -10.01 17.33 -9.47
CA PRO A 67 -10.36 17.50 -8.05
C PRO A 67 -11.87 17.43 -7.76
N ASP A 68 -12.72 17.91 -8.66
CA ASP A 68 -14.17 17.87 -8.49
C ASP A 68 -14.72 16.43 -8.51
N LEU A 69 -14.17 15.57 -9.37
CA LEU A 69 -14.50 14.15 -9.33
C LEU A 69 -13.99 13.49 -8.04
N VAL A 70 -12.77 13.82 -7.61
CA VAL A 70 -12.23 13.31 -6.33
C VAL A 70 -13.12 13.70 -5.16
N TYR A 71 -13.61 14.94 -5.12
CA TYR A 71 -14.61 15.38 -4.13
C TYR A 71 -15.83 14.47 -4.11
N ARG A 72 -16.49 14.25 -5.28
CA ARG A 72 -17.69 13.42 -5.36
C ARG A 72 -17.45 11.97 -4.96
N LEU A 73 -16.32 11.38 -5.39
CA LEU A 73 -15.95 10.02 -5.03
C LEU A 73 -15.70 9.86 -3.52
N LEU A 74 -14.95 10.80 -2.92
CA LEU A 74 -14.73 10.81 -1.47
C LEU A 74 -16.02 11.01 -0.70
N LYS A 75 -16.88 11.95 -1.15
CA LYS A 75 -18.18 12.21 -0.52
C LYS A 75 -19.08 10.97 -0.57
N ALA A 76 -19.11 10.26 -1.70
CA ALA A 76 -19.83 9.00 -1.85
C ALA A 76 -19.31 7.92 -0.87
N MET A 77 -17.99 7.85 -0.65
CA MET A 77 -17.43 6.93 0.35
C MET A 77 -17.79 7.37 1.77
N VAL A 78 -17.55 8.64 2.12
CA VAL A 78 -17.80 9.18 3.47
C VAL A 78 -19.25 9.01 3.90
N ASP A 79 -20.21 9.26 3.01
CA ASP A 79 -21.64 9.14 3.31
C ASP A 79 -22.10 7.68 3.48
N ASN A 80 -21.29 6.72 3.09
CA ASN A 80 -21.66 5.30 3.07
C ASN A 80 -20.79 4.42 3.99
N THR A 81 -20.05 5.02 4.93
CA THR A 81 -19.25 4.30 5.93
C THR A 81 -19.18 5.06 7.25
N ALA A 82 -19.09 4.33 8.36
CA ALA A 82 -18.71 4.89 9.66
C ALA A 82 -17.19 4.92 9.86
N LEU A 83 -16.40 4.24 9.00
CA LEU A 83 -14.95 4.23 9.10
C LEU A 83 -14.36 5.55 8.60
N PRO A 84 -13.21 5.98 9.13
CA PRO A 84 -12.45 7.09 8.56
C PRO A 84 -12.15 6.85 7.07
N VAL A 85 -12.35 7.87 6.24
CA VAL A 85 -11.97 7.83 4.82
C VAL A 85 -10.78 8.72 4.59
N THR A 86 -9.78 8.24 3.87
CA THR A 86 -8.56 8.97 3.52
C THR A 86 -8.34 9.00 2.02
N LEU A 87 -7.56 9.97 1.53
CA LEU A 87 -7.17 10.08 0.12
C LEU A 87 -5.69 9.78 -0.04
N LYS A 88 -5.32 8.85 -0.94
CA LYS A 88 -3.93 8.69 -1.37
C LYS A 88 -3.74 9.19 -2.79
N THR A 89 -2.88 10.21 -2.95
CA THR A 89 -2.70 10.93 -4.22
C THR A 89 -1.24 11.27 -4.52
N ARG A 90 -1.04 12.04 -5.59
CA ARG A 90 0.24 12.63 -6.04
C ARG A 90 0.13 14.15 -6.14
N LEU A 91 1.26 14.83 -6.44
CA LEU A 91 1.34 16.29 -6.49
C LEU A 91 0.57 16.91 -7.68
N GLY A 92 0.42 16.15 -8.76
CA GLY A 92 -0.21 16.63 -9.97
C GLY A 92 0.03 15.67 -11.15
N PRO A 93 -0.57 15.96 -12.33
CA PRO A 93 -0.40 15.12 -13.52
C PRO A 93 1.01 15.22 -14.11
N ARG A 94 1.59 16.41 -14.20
CA ARG A 94 2.93 16.68 -14.76
C ARG A 94 3.73 17.56 -13.83
N ILE A 95 5.05 17.52 -13.97
CA ILE A 95 5.96 18.43 -13.22
C ILE A 95 5.54 19.89 -13.46
N GLY A 96 5.32 20.61 -12.35
CA GLY A 96 4.84 21.99 -12.36
C GLY A 96 3.33 22.17 -12.34
N GLU A 97 2.54 21.15 -12.70
CA GLU A 97 1.08 21.17 -12.61
C GLU A 97 0.63 20.68 -11.22
N LYS A 98 0.61 21.59 -10.24
CA LYS A 98 0.35 21.27 -8.82
C LYS A 98 -1.17 21.28 -8.52
N THR A 99 -1.88 20.21 -8.86
CA THR A 99 -3.29 20.04 -8.51
C THR A 99 -3.52 19.52 -7.08
N ILE A 100 -2.44 19.28 -6.35
CA ILE A 100 -2.50 18.74 -4.97
C ILE A 100 -3.24 19.67 -4.01
N PHE A 101 -3.21 20.98 -4.21
CA PHE A 101 -3.89 21.94 -3.33
C PHE A 101 -5.40 21.85 -3.48
N GLU A 102 -5.89 21.77 -4.70
CA GLU A 102 -7.30 21.56 -5.02
C GLU A 102 -7.78 20.17 -4.59
N LEU A 103 -6.92 19.15 -4.67
CA LEU A 103 -7.21 17.80 -4.18
C LEU A 103 -7.31 17.77 -2.65
N ALA A 104 -6.46 18.53 -1.94
CA ALA A 104 -6.53 18.64 -0.49
C ALA A 104 -7.81 19.35 -0.05
N ASP A 105 -8.18 20.47 -0.71
CA ASP A 105 -9.45 21.17 -0.47
C ASP A 105 -10.65 20.25 -0.76
N ALA A 106 -10.63 19.52 -1.86
CA ALA A 106 -11.68 18.55 -2.20
C ALA A 106 -11.83 17.47 -1.13
N ALA A 107 -10.70 16.95 -0.59
CA ALA A 107 -10.71 15.96 0.49
C ALA A 107 -11.28 16.54 1.80
N GLU A 108 -10.88 17.75 2.17
CA GLU A 108 -11.43 18.44 3.35
C GLU A 108 -12.95 18.64 3.24
N ARG A 109 -13.42 19.20 2.14
CA ARG A 109 -14.86 19.45 1.90
C ARG A 109 -15.67 18.16 1.86
N ALA A 110 -15.11 17.06 1.36
CA ALA A 110 -15.76 15.76 1.35
C ALA A 110 -15.86 15.12 2.74
N GLY A 111 -15.11 15.62 3.73
CA GLY A 111 -15.08 15.08 5.09
C GLY A 111 -14.05 13.96 5.30
N ALA A 112 -13.06 13.84 4.41
CA ALA A 112 -11.94 12.92 4.60
C ALA A 112 -11.19 13.21 5.91
N LYS A 113 -10.53 12.18 6.46
CA LYS A 113 -9.83 12.25 7.76
C LYS A 113 -8.31 12.29 7.63
N GLY A 114 -7.78 12.20 6.43
CA GLY A 114 -6.34 12.27 6.19
C GLY A 114 -5.99 12.28 4.71
N LEU A 115 -4.79 12.72 4.44
CA LEU A 115 -4.22 12.85 3.10
C LEU A 115 -2.87 12.12 3.05
N ILE A 116 -2.70 11.20 2.12
CA ILE A 116 -1.43 10.52 1.88
C ILE A 116 -0.88 11.03 0.55
N VAL A 117 0.26 11.72 0.58
CA VAL A 117 0.83 12.37 -0.59
C VAL A 117 2.10 11.67 -1.04
N HIS A 118 2.07 11.04 -2.21
CA HIS A 118 3.31 10.66 -2.88
C HIS A 118 3.93 11.92 -3.50
N ALA A 119 5.05 12.35 -2.95
CA ALA A 119 5.71 13.62 -3.32
C ALA A 119 6.36 13.57 -4.71
N ARG A 120 5.61 13.07 -5.71
CA ARG A 120 5.94 13.00 -7.14
C ARG A 120 4.71 13.31 -7.99
N TYR A 121 4.96 13.78 -9.19
CA TYR A 121 3.95 13.94 -10.23
C TYR A 121 3.65 12.60 -10.93
N THR A 122 2.48 12.48 -11.56
CA THR A 122 2.09 11.24 -12.26
C THR A 122 3.06 10.90 -13.39
N SER A 123 3.53 11.89 -14.15
CA SER A 123 4.50 11.74 -15.23
C SER A 123 5.85 11.15 -14.80
N GLN A 124 6.24 11.31 -13.54
CA GLN A 124 7.48 10.74 -13.00
C GLN A 124 7.38 9.25 -12.70
N MET A 125 6.18 8.67 -12.67
CA MET A 125 5.95 7.28 -12.29
C MET A 125 6.57 6.98 -10.90
N HIS A 126 7.75 6.37 -10.90
CA HIS A 126 8.53 6.00 -9.70
C HIS A 126 10.00 6.44 -9.76
N SER A 127 10.35 7.29 -10.73
CA SER A 127 11.70 7.80 -10.97
C SER A 127 11.83 9.27 -10.61
N GLY A 128 13.06 9.79 -10.63
CA GLY A 128 13.38 11.17 -10.28
C GLY A 128 13.23 11.47 -8.79
N ASN A 129 13.52 12.71 -8.41
CA ASN A 129 13.46 13.17 -7.03
C ASN A 129 12.03 13.39 -6.56
N ILE A 130 11.81 13.25 -5.26
CA ILE A 130 10.59 13.70 -4.60
C ILE A 130 10.65 15.22 -4.38
N ASP A 131 9.49 15.87 -4.42
CA ASP A 131 9.36 17.31 -4.21
C ASP A 131 8.89 17.55 -2.76
N LEU A 132 9.87 17.67 -1.85
CA LEU A 132 9.62 17.90 -0.42
C LEU A 132 9.12 19.33 -0.15
N ASP A 133 9.50 20.31 -0.97
CA ASP A 133 9.06 21.69 -0.81
C ASP A 133 7.55 21.79 -1.06
N THR A 134 7.07 21.19 -2.15
CA THR A 134 5.62 21.14 -2.40
C THR A 134 4.89 20.32 -1.31
N LEU A 135 5.49 19.25 -0.79
CA LEU A 135 4.88 18.50 0.32
C LEU A 135 4.75 19.36 1.58
N ALA A 136 5.78 20.13 1.95
CA ALA A 136 5.74 21.05 3.08
C ALA A 136 4.68 22.15 2.88
N GLU A 137 4.55 22.67 1.65
CA GLU A 137 3.51 23.63 1.30
C GLU A 137 2.09 23.01 1.47
N VAL A 138 1.87 21.76 1.09
CA VAL A 138 0.60 21.05 1.34
C VAL A 138 0.30 20.95 2.83
N VAL A 139 1.29 20.54 3.64
CA VAL A 139 1.14 20.44 5.10
C VAL A 139 0.71 21.78 5.70
N SER A 140 1.31 22.90 5.25
CA SER A 140 0.99 24.23 5.78
C SER A 140 -0.39 24.76 5.38
N ARG A 141 -0.99 24.23 4.30
CA ARG A 141 -2.26 24.75 3.73
C ARG A 141 -3.48 23.92 4.11
N THR A 142 -3.34 22.64 4.43
CA THR A 142 -4.48 21.76 4.78
C THR A 142 -4.63 21.59 6.28
N ARG A 143 -5.87 21.41 6.73
CA ARG A 143 -6.18 21.01 8.12
C ARG A 143 -6.14 19.50 8.33
N LEU A 144 -6.04 18.72 7.26
CA LEU A 144 -5.96 17.26 7.34
C LEU A 144 -4.56 16.83 7.80
N PRO A 145 -4.44 15.81 8.63
CA PRO A 145 -3.16 15.17 8.87
C PRO A 145 -2.60 14.61 7.55
N VAL A 146 -1.37 15.03 7.20
CA VAL A 146 -0.70 14.61 5.97
C VAL A 146 0.30 13.50 6.28
N THR A 147 0.20 12.40 5.55
CA THR A 147 1.21 11.33 5.52
C THR A 147 2.08 11.50 4.28
N GLY A 148 3.37 11.73 4.48
CA GLY A 148 4.34 11.84 3.39
C GLY A 148 4.71 10.46 2.83
N ASN A 149 4.85 10.35 1.51
CA ASN A 149 5.25 9.11 0.84
C ASN A 149 6.24 9.41 -0.30
N GLY A 150 7.20 8.55 -0.50
CA GLY A 150 8.14 8.58 -1.62
C GLY A 150 9.60 8.39 -1.20
N SER A 151 10.29 7.44 -1.81
CA SER A 151 11.73 7.18 -1.70
C SER A 151 12.31 7.00 -0.29
N VAL A 152 11.50 6.70 0.71
CA VAL A 152 11.99 6.48 2.08
C VAL A 152 12.59 5.08 2.19
N THR A 153 13.90 5.03 2.45
CA THR A 153 14.71 3.81 2.55
C THR A 153 15.69 3.83 3.72
N THR A 154 16.10 5.02 4.18
CA THR A 154 17.09 5.24 5.23
C THR A 154 16.56 6.16 6.33
N ALA A 155 17.32 6.31 7.40
CA ALA A 155 17.00 7.23 8.50
C ALA A 155 17.06 8.69 8.02
N GLU A 156 18.01 9.01 7.14
CA GLU A 156 18.15 10.33 6.54
C GLU A 156 16.92 10.69 5.68
N ASP A 157 16.38 9.73 4.95
CA ASP A 157 15.12 9.92 4.19
C ASP A 157 13.94 10.21 5.13
N VAL A 158 13.88 9.52 6.29
CA VAL A 158 12.87 9.76 7.33
C VAL A 158 13.02 11.16 7.89
N GLU A 159 14.25 11.57 8.22
CA GLU A 159 14.52 12.92 8.74
C GLU A 159 14.13 14.01 7.73
N ALA A 160 14.53 13.84 6.47
CA ALA A 160 14.19 14.79 5.41
C ALA A 160 12.67 14.92 5.21
N MET A 161 11.95 13.78 5.20
CA MET A 161 10.49 13.77 5.09
C MET A 161 9.83 14.40 6.32
N SER A 162 10.33 14.13 7.52
CA SER A 162 9.80 14.69 8.78
C SER A 162 9.93 16.21 8.86
N LYS A 163 11.00 16.78 8.29
CA LYS A 163 11.21 18.25 8.22
C LYS A 163 10.13 18.99 7.42
N THR A 164 9.37 18.30 6.60
CA THR A 164 8.21 18.87 5.90
C THR A 164 7.00 19.12 6.81
N GLY A 165 7.02 18.63 8.06
CA GLY A 165 5.93 18.75 9.01
C GLY A 165 4.84 17.69 8.85
N VAL A 166 5.05 16.63 8.08
CA VAL A 166 4.08 15.53 7.94
C VAL A 166 3.79 14.83 9.27
N ALA A 167 2.54 14.45 9.48
CA ALA A 167 2.10 13.75 10.68
C ALA A 167 2.58 12.30 10.73
N ALA A 168 2.81 11.67 9.55
CA ALA A 168 3.29 10.30 9.43
C ALA A 168 4.05 10.09 8.11
N ILE A 169 4.76 8.98 8.00
CA ILE A 169 5.52 8.61 6.81
C ILE A 169 5.07 7.23 6.34
N MET A 170 4.65 7.14 5.06
CA MET A 170 4.32 5.88 4.41
C MET A 170 5.53 5.32 3.68
N ILE A 171 5.94 4.11 4.02
CA ILE A 171 6.98 3.35 3.33
C ILE A 171 6.32 2.31 2.43
N GLY A 172 6.60 2.35 1.13
CA GLY A 172 6.03 1.43 0.14
C GLY A 172 7.04 0.35 -0.28
N ARG A 173 7.68 0.52 -1.43
CA ARG A 173 8.54 -0.48 -2.07
C ARG A 173 9.70 -0.98 -1.21
N ALA A 174 10.23 -0.16 -0.33
CA ALA A 174 11.29 -0.58 0.59
C ALA A 174 10.79 -1.65 1.57
N ALA A 175 9.57 -1.52 2.08
CA ALA A 175 8.96 -2.53 2.95
C ALA A 175 8.71 -3.87 2.25
N LEU A 176 8.48 -3.87 0.93
CA LEU A 176 8.36 -5.11 0.15
C LEU A 176 9.69 -5.87 0.02
N LYS A 177 10.82 -5.15 0.12
CA LYS A 177 12.18 -5.73 0.08
C LYS A 177 12.71 -6.05 1.47
N ASN A 178 12.29 -5.29 2.46
CA ASN A 178 12.67 -5.44 3.85
C ASN A 178 11.49 -5.12 4.78
N PRO A 179 10.66 -6.08 5.16
CA PRO A 179 9.55 -5.87 6.09
C PRO A 179 10.01 -5.35 7.46
N ALA A 180 11.24 -5.65 7.87
CA ALA A 180 11.81 -5.17 9.14
C ALA A 180 12.23 -3.69 9.10
N ILE A 181 12.10 -3.00 7.94
CA ILE A 181 12.53 -1.60 7.77
C ILE A 181 11.95 -0.66 8.84
N PHE A 182 10.70 -0.88 9.23
CA PHE A 182 10.04 -0.04 10.24
C PHE A 182 10.73 -0.12 11.61
N ALA A 183 11.14 -1.32 12.02
CA ALA A 183 11.84 -1.55 13.26
C ALA A 183 13.32 -1.11 13.16
N SER A 184 13.95 -1.34 12.01
CA SER A 184 15.33 -0.90 11.75
C SER A 184 15.45 0.62 11.76
N LEU A 185 14.53 1.34 11.13
CA LEU A 185 14.51 2.81 11.12
C LEU A 185 14.23 3.42 12.51
N ARG A 186 13.60 2.66 13.42
CA ARG A 186 13.41 3.04 14.83
C ARG A 186 14.60 2.63 15.71
N GLY A 187 15.60 1.94 15.17
CA GLY A 187 16.73 1.42 15.93
C GLY A 187 16.39 0.29 16.92
N THR A 188 15.23 -0.35 16.78
CA THR A 188 14.74 -1.37 17.72
C THR A 188 15.17 -2.79 17.38
N VAL A 189 15.51 -3.06 16.12
CA VAL A 189 16.08 -4.36 15.69
C VAL A 189 17.14 -4.14 14.61
N PRO A 190 18.17 -5.01 14.53
CA PRO A 190 19.10 -5.02 13.43
C PRO A 190 18.40 -5.42 12.12
N ALA A 191 19.05 -5.12 10.99
CA ALA A 191 18.59 -5.59 9.69
C ALA A 191 18.61 -7.12 9.64
N LEU A 192 17.51 -7.73 9.21
CA LEU A 192 17.42 -9.18 9.03
C LEU A 192 18.09 -9.61 7.72
N ALA A 193 18.71 -10.78 7.72
CA ALA A 193 19.21 -11.39 6.49
C ALA A 193 18.06 -11.71 5.51
N PRO A 194 18.28 -11.63 4.19
CA PRO A 194 17.28 -12.00 3.19
C PRO A 194 16.69 -13.39 3.38
N SER A 195 17.51 -14.38 3.72
CA SER A 195 17.07 -15.74 4.00
C SER A 195 16.16 -15.83 5.23
N GLU A 196 16.47 -15.08 6.29
CA GLU A 196 15.64 -15.05 7.49
C GLU A 196 14.26 -14.39 7.22
N MET A 197 14.24 -13.28 6.47
CA MET A 197 12.99 -12.65 6.04
C MET A 197 12.16 -13.59 5.18
N ALA A 198 12.80 -14.32 4.26
CA ALA A 198 12.11 -15.28 3.39
C ALA A 198 11.55 -16.46 4.19
N ALA A 199 12.29 -16.99 5.16
CA ALA A 199 11.84 -18.08 6.03
C ALA A 199 10.63 -17.67 6.89
N ARG A 200 10.65 -16.48 7.49
CA ARG A 200 9.51 -15.94 8.26
C ARG A 200 8.27 -15.76 7.38
N HIS A 201 8.45 -15.22 6.18
CA HIS A 201 7.33 -15.03 5.25
C HIS A 201 6.78 -16.38 4.73
N LEU A 202 7.63 -17.36 4.52
CA LEU A 202 7.19 -18.70 4.16
C LEU A 202 6.32 -19.32 5.26
N GLY A 203 6.75 -19.23 6.53
CA GLY A 203 5.93 -19.65 7.67
C GLY A 203 4.55 -18.95 7.69
N TYR A 204 4.53 -17.64 7.47
CA TYR A 204 3.30 -16.86 7.36
C TYR A 204 2.37 -17.39 6.24
N LEU A 205 2.89 -17.69 5.05
CA LEU A 205 2.08 -18.20 3.93
C LEU A 205 1.44 -19.56 4.24
N ILE A 206 2.17 -20.44 4.95
CA ILE A 206 1.66 -21.74 5.39
C ILE A 206 0.51 -21.54 6.39
N GLU A 207 0.70 -20.73 7.42
CA GLU A 207 -0.33 -20.46 8.42
C GLU A 207 -1.54 -19.73 7.81
N PHE A 208 -1.32 -18.79 6.88
CA PHE A 208 -2.41 -18.13 6.18
C PHE A 208 -3.27 -19.10 5.37
N ARG A 209 -2.65 -20.04 4.67
CA ARG A 209 -3.38 -21.09 3.97
C ARG A 209 -4.19 -21.96 4.93
N LYS A 210 -3.62 -22.39 6.06
CA LYS A 210 -4.36 -23.16 7.08
C LYS A 210 -5.61 -22.43 7.53
N MET A 211 -5.46 -21.15 7.89
CA MET A 211 -6.59 -20.30 8.29
C MET A 211 -7.67 -20.23 7.20
N LEU A 212 -7.29 -20.12 5.92
CA LEU A 212 -8.25 -20.10 4.82
C LEU A 212 -9.04 -21.44 4.71
N VAL A 213 -8.36 -22.58 4.83
CA VAL A 213 -8.99 -23.89 4.78
C VAL A 213 -9.97 -24.10 5.94
N GLU A 214 -9.59 -23.70 7.14
CA GLU A 214 -10.45 -23.78 8.32
C GLU A 214 -11.68 -22.87 8.21
N LYS A 215 -11.49 -21.66 7.68
CA LYS A 215 -12.56 -20.67 7.57
C LYS A 215 -13.53 -20.94 6.42
N TYR A 216 -13.06 -21.55 5.34
CA TYR A 216 -13.79 -21.79 4.12
C TYR A 216 -13.71 -23.28 3.70
N PRO A 217 -14.26 -24.20 4.51
CA PRO A 217 -14.10 -25.64 4.29
C PRO A 217 -14.75 -26.15 2.99
N ASN A 218 -15.69 -25.39 2.43
CA ASN A 218 -16.39 -25.73 1.19
C ASN A 218 -15.79 -25.06 -0.05
N ASP A 219 -14.80 -24.18 0.11
CA ASP A 219 -14.15 -23.50 -1.00
C ASP A 219 -12.99 -24.35 -1.54
N HIS A 220 -12.80 -24.30 -2.86
CA HIS A 220 -11.65 -24.95 -3.48
C HIS A 220 -10.37 -24.15 -3.22
N ILE A 221 -9.70 -24.44 -2.10
CA ILE A 221 -8.40 -23.87 -1.78
C ILE A 221 -7.31 -24.83 -2.27
N LEU A 222 -6.34 -24.30 -3.02
CA LEU A 222 -5.20 -25.06 -3.54
C LEU A 222 -4.48 -25.82 -2.41
N ASP A 223 -3.88 -26.98 -2.73
CA ASP A 223 -2.99 -27.69 -1.82
C ASP A 223 -1.85 -26.79 -1.34
N GLU A 224 -1.18 -27.21 -0.25
CA GLU A 224 -0.18 -26.36 0.41
C GLU A 224 0.98 -26.01 -0.51
N ASP A 225 1.53 -26.98 -1.22
CA ASP A 225 2.66 -26.76 -2.10
C ASP A 225 2.32 -25.79 -3.23
N THR A 226 1.20 -26.00 -3.91
CA THR A 226 0.74 -25.13 -5.01
C THR A 226 0.43 -23.72 -4.51
N PHE A 227 -0.31 -23.58 -3.40
CA PHE A 227 -0.67 -22.27 -2.84
C PHE A 227 0.59 -21.48 -2.44
N VAL A 228 1.44 -22.10 -1.65
CA VAL A 228 2.65 -21.45 -1.12
C VAL A 228 3.63 -21.12 -2.24
N ALA A 229 3.89 -22.05 -3.17
CA ALA A 229 4.80 -21.81 -4.29
C ALA A 229 4.33 -20.64 -5.18
N LEU A 230 3.05 -20.55 -5.50
CA LEU A 230 2.48 -19.44 -6.28
C LEU A 230 2.68 -18.07 -5.60
N LYS A 231 2.43 -18.01 -4.28
CA LYS A 231 2.61 -16.77 -3.50
C LYS A 231 4.08 -16.42 -3.32
N ALA A 232 4.91 -17.40 -3.05
CA ALA A 232 6.35 -17.24 -2.85
C ALA A 232 7.07 -16.69 -4.08
N ARG A 233 6.76 -17.19 -5.28
CA ARG A 233 7.35 -16.70 -6.56
C ARG A 233 7.22 -15.20 -6.76
N THR A 234 6.12 -14.61 -6.28
CA THR A 234 5.84 -13.18 -6.43
C THR A 234 6.51 -12.33 -5.36
N ASN A 235 6.75 -12.88 -4.18
CA ASN A 235 7.10 -12.11 -2.99
C ASN A 235 8.50 -12.42 -2.47
N LEU A 236 8.86 -13.69 -2.24
CA LEU A 236 10.08 -14.04 -1.51
C LEU A 236 11.36 -13.63 -2.26
N PHE A 237 11.40 -13.73 -3.58
CA PHE A 237 12.60 -13.34 -4.33
C PHE A 237 12.94 -11.83 -4.17
N ARG A 238 11.98 -11.00 -3.75
CA ARG A 238 12.21 -9.56 -3.55
C ARG A 238 13.21 -9.28 -2.45
N TYR A 239 13.28 -10.15 -1.44
CA TYR A 239 14.26 -10.04 -0.36
C TYR A 239 15.71 -10.21 -0.85
N PHE A 240 15.90 -10.94 -1.94
CA PHE A 240 17.19 -11.16 -2.57
C PHE A 240 17.52 -10.15 -3.68
N SER A 241 16.71 -9.11 -3.85
CA SER A 241 16.98 -8.06 -4.86
C SER A 241 18.22 -7.26 -4.50
N GLY A 242 19.21 -7.23 -5.41
CA GLY A 242 20.49 -6.55 -5.20
C GLY A 242 21.59 -7.45 -4.63
N VAL A 243 21.30 -8.70 -4.28
CA VAL A 243 22.31 -9.69 -3.89
C VAL A 243 23.02 -10.22 -5.16
N PRO A 244 24.34 -10.47 -5.12
CA PRO A 244 25.04 -11.15 -6.23
C PRO A 244 24.31 -12.43 -6.62
N GLY A 245 24.09 -12.66 -7.92
CA GLY A 245 23.34 -13.84 -8.41
C GLY A 245 21.82 -13.74 -8.38
N ALA A 246 21.22 -12.60 -8.01
CA ALA A 246 19.76 -12.42 -7.92
C ALA A 246 18.98 -12.84 -9.18
N ALA A 247 19.54 -12.66 -10.37
CA ALA A 247 18.89 -13.06 -11.64
C ALA A 247 18.78 -14.59 -11.75
N ALA A 248 19.83 -15.33 -11.42
CA ALA A 248 19.83 -16.80 -11.40
C ALA A 248 18.87 -17.31 -10.30
N LEU A 249 18.88 -16.71 -9.13
CA LEU A 249 17.97 -17.04 -8.05
C LEU A 249 16.50 -16.83 -8.47
N ARG A 250 16.17 -15.74 -9.14
CA ARG A 250 14.81 -15.51 -9.68
C ARG A 250 14.37 -16.63 -10.62
N LYS A 251 15.26 -17.09 -11.52
CA LYS A 251 14.97 -18.21 -12.42
C LYS A 251 14.66 -19.50 -11.64
N ARG A 252 15.44 -19.77 -10.59
CA ARG A 252 15.22 -20.92 -9.69
C ARG A 252 13.87 -20.80 -8.97
N PHE A 253 13.57 -19.67 -8.36
CA PHE A 253 12.29 -19.43 -7.66
C PHE A 253 11.07 -19.62 -8.59
N ASN A 254 11.17 -19.24 -9.86
CA ASN A 254 10.07 -19.43 -10.82
C ASN A 254 9.83 -20.92 -11.17
N ALA A 255 10.83 -21.78 -11.00
CA ALA A 255 10.72 -23.20 -11.26
C ALA A 255 10.17 -24.01 -10.05
N ILE A 256 10.27 -23.48 -8.84
CA ILE A 256 9.85 -24.12 -7.59
C ILE A 256 8.36 -24.52 -7.62
N ARG A 257 8.05 -25.69 -7.11
CA ARG A 257 6.69 -26.24 -7.05
C ARG A 257 6.26 -26.65 -5.64
N THR A 258 7.20 -26.89 -4.73
CA THR A 258 6.94 -27.39 -3.38
C THR A 258 7.51 -26.50 -2.30
N VAL A 259 6.97 -26.62 -1.08
CA VAL A 259 7.48 -25.95 0.13
C VAL A 259 8.90 -26.44 0.47
N ALA A 260 9.20 -27.72 0.27
CA ALA A 260 10.53 -28.27 0.49
C ALA A 260 11.57 -27.60 -0.42
N GLU A 261 11.31 -27.53 -1.73
CA GLU A 261 12.18 -26.82 -2.67
C GLU A 261 12.36 -25.34 -2.32
N LEU A 262 11.34 -24.68 -1.77
CA LEU A 262 11.47 -23.29 -1.30
C LEU A 262 12.48 -23.19 -0.16
N ARG A 263 12.40 -24.08 0.84
CA ARG A 263 13.34 -24.11 1.98
C ARG A 263 14.78 -24.33 1.53
N ASP A 264 15.01 -25.29 0.65
CA ASP A 264 16.34 -25.61 0.12
C ASP A 264 16.96 -24.48 -0.69
N ASN A 265 16.14 -23.61 -1.30
CA ASN A 265 16.61 -22.50 -2.13
C ASN A 265 16.76 -21.16 -1.38
N MET A 266 16.40 -21.10 -0.09
CA MET A 266 16.55 -19.90 0.75
C MET A 266 17.82 -19.87 1.61
N ILE A 267 18.59 -20.94 1.62
CA ILE A 267 19.85 -21.10 2.37
C ILE A 267 21.01 -20.48 1.61
#